data_32f673a5cbe5872b9079c202c01159f8
#
_entry.id   32f673a5cbe5872b9079c202c01159f8
#
_cell.length_a   1.000
_cell.length_b   1.000
_cell.length_c   1.000
_cell.angle_alpha   90.00
_cell.angle_beta   90.00
_cell.angle_gamma   90.00
#
_symmetry.space_group_name_H-M   'P 1'
#
loop_
_entity.id
_entity.type
_entity.pdbx_description
1 polymer ?
#
loop_
_entity_poly.entity_id
_entity_poly.type
_entity_poly.pdbx_seq_one_letter_code
_entity_poly.pdbx_strand_id
1 'polypeptide(L)'
;MEKKSKHLKLLKDYNAVAILLLLAIAATFFANGFSKNIDRIIVEASLYGMIAVGLGLVMVTGNIDLSVGFQAACAAVLSVLVYNATGGNLLLAAIVAILSGAVTGFINGFTVVKLGISPLIATIATNYIYKGFLSLIHI
;
A
#
# COMPACT_ATOMS: atom_id res chain seq x y z
N MET A 1 22.19 -28.37 -23.53
CA MET A 1 21.83 -28.37 -22.08
C MET A 1 21.61 -26.93 -21.54
N GLU A 2 22.32 -25.96 -22.04
CA GLU A 2 22.28 -24.54 -21.58
C GLU A 2 20.92 -23.82 -21.79
N LYS A 3 20.23 -24.06 -22.92
CA LYS A 3 18.95 -23.47 -23.26
C LYS A 3 17.82 -23.89 -22.31
N LYS A 4 17.85 -25.13 -21.81
CA LYS A 4 16.88 -25.67 -20.83
C LYS A 4 17.06 -25.06 -19.44
N SER A 5 18.30 -24.72 -19.07
CA SER A 5 18.65 -24.05 -17.83
C SER A 5 18.13 -22.60 -17.79
N LYS A 6 18.17 -21.89 -18.93
CA LYS A 6 17.72 -20.49 -19.05
C LYS A 6 16.19 -20.37 -18.92
N HIS A 7 15.43 -21.31 -19.50
CA HIS A 7 13.97 -21.36 -19.36
C HIS A 7 13.52 -21.70 -17.92
N LEU A 8 14.25 -22.61 -17.26
CA LEU A 8 13.98 -22.94 -15.85
C LEU A 8 14.29 -21.78 -14.89
N LYS A 9 15.29 -20.97 -15.21
CA LYS A 9 15.64 -19.76 -14.45
C LYS A 9 14.56 -18.69 -14.63
N LEU A 10 14.14 -18.42 -15.88
CA LEU A 10 13.05 -17.50 -16.19
C LEU A 10 11.74 -17.91 -15.49
N LEU A 11 11.39 -19.20 -15.51
CA LEU A 11 10.21 -19.71 -14.80
C LEU A 11 10.31 -19.51 -13.28
N LYS A 12 11.49 -19.59 -12.68
CA LYS A 12 11.68 -19.30 -11.25
C LYS A 12 11.56 -17.81 -10.95
N ASP A 13 12.12 -16.96 -11.79
CA ASP A 13 12.14 -15.51 -11.59
C ASP A 13 10.74 -14.88 -11.77
N TYR A 14 9.91 -15.47 -12.64
CA TYR A 14 8.54 -14.99 -12.92
C TYR A 14 7.43 -15.87 -12.34
N ASN A 15 7.76 -16.76 -11.42
CA ASN A 15 6.79 -17.73 -10.86
C ASN A 15 5.58 -17.05 -10.23
N ALA A 16 5.79 -15.96 -9.49
CA ALA A 16 4.72 -15.20 -8.87
C ALA A 16 3.75 -14.59 -9.91
N VAL A 17 4.29 -14.06 -11.00
CA VAL A 17 3.49 -13.50 -12.11
C VAL A 17 2.72 -14.59 -12.84
N ALA A 18 3.35 -15.74 -13.09
CA ALA A 18 2.70 -16.88 -13.74
C ALA A 18 1.55 -17.42 -12.90
N ILE A 19 1.74 -17.56 -11.58
CA ILE A 19 0.69 -17.99 -10.64
C ILE A 19 -0.46 -16.97 -10.62
N LEU A 20 -0.15 -15.68 -10.58
CA LEU A 20 -1.17 -14.62 -10.57
C LEU A 20 -2.01 -14.65 -11.85
N LEU A 21 -1.37 -14.83 -13.02
CA LEU A 21 -2.08 -14.96 -14.30
C LEU A 21 -2.97 -16.21 -14.34
N LEU A 22 -2.48 -17.34 -13.84
CA LEU A 22 -3.27 -18.58 -13.74
C LEU A 22 -4.47 -18.40 -12.82
N LEU A 23 -4.29 -17.76 -11.67
CA LEU A 23 -5.39 -17.45 -10.75
C LEU A 23 -6.41 -16.49 -11.37
N ALA A 24 -5.96 -15.46 -12.09
CA ALA A 24 -6.84 -14.54 -12.79
C ALA A 24 -7.68 -15.25 -13.88
N ILE A 25 -7.05 -16.14 -14.66
CA ILE A 25 -7.74 -16.95 -15.66
C ILE A 25 -8.74 -17.89 -14.98
N ALA A 26 -8.34 -18.60 -13.92
CA ALA A 26 -9.23 -19.47 -13.16
C ALA A 26 -10.43 -18.70 -12.59
N ALA A 27 -10.22 -17.49 -12.06
CA ALA A 27 -11.27 -16.64 -11.52
C ALA A 27 -12.33 -16.28 -12.59
N THR A 28 -11.96 -16.13 -13.85
CA THR A 28 -12.94 -15.86 -14.94
C THR A 28 -13.93 -17.01 -15.14
N PHE A 29 -13.50 -18.24 -14.86
CA PHE A 29 -14.33 -19.45 -15.04
C PHE A 29 -15.08 -19.85 -13.77
N PHE A 30 -14.50 -19.66 -12.59
CA PHE A 30 -15.03 -20.17 -11.34
C PHE A 30 -15.67 -19.09 -10.44
N ALA A 31 -15.30 -17.81 -10.59
CA ALA A 31 -15.89 -16.74 -9.81
C ALA A 31 -17.01 -16.03 -10.58
N ASN A 32 -18.25 -16.25 -10.13
CA ASN A 32 -19.40 -15.56 -10.73
C ASN A 32 -19.28 -14.04 -10.62
N GLY A 33 -19.27 -13.36 -11.77
CA GLY A 33 -19.19 -11.90 -11.84
C GLY A 33 -17.77 -11.33 -11.83
N PHE A 34 -16.70 -12.12 -11.89
CA PHE A 34 -15.33 -11.64 -11.97
C PHE A 34 -15.14 -10.69 -13.19
N SER A 35 -15.57 -11.13 -14.35
CA SER A 35 -15.49 -10.34 -15.59
C SER A 35 -16.33 -9.04 -15.56
N LYS A 36 -17.42 -9.03 -14.80
CA LYS A 36 -18.28 -7.85 -14.63
C LYS A 36 -17.70 -6.81 -13.66
N ASN A 37 -16.76 -7.22 -12.83
CA ASN A 37 -16.13 -6.36 -11.80
C ASN A 37 -14.66 -6.03 -12.14
N ILE A 38 -14.24 -6.28 -13.39
CA ILE A 38 -12.84 -6.08 -13.79
C ILE A 38 -12.36 -4.64 -13.58
N ASP A 39 -13.21 -3.66 -13.85
CA ASP A 39 -12.89 -2.24 -13.65
C ASP A 39 -12.60 -1.94 -12.19
N ARG A 40 -13.43 -2.46 -11.28
CA ARG A 40 -13.23 -2.31 -9.85
C ARG A 40 -11.95 -3.00 -9.38
N ILE A 41 -11.67 -4.20 -9.89
CA ILE A 41 -10.44 -4.95 -9.59
C ILE A 41 -9.21 -4.15 -10.02
N ILE A 42 -9.24 -3.53 -11.20
CA ILE A 42 -8.14 -2.69 -11.71
C ILE A 42 -7.94 -1.46 -10.81
N VAL A 43 -9.00 -0.78 -10.40
CA VAL A 43 -8.92 0.38 -9.50
C VAL A 43 -8.32 -0.04 -8.15
N GLU A 44 -8.82 -1.11 -7.54
CA GLU A 44 -8.27 -1.61 -6.27
C GLU A 44 -6.82 -2.06 -6.41
N ALA A 45 -6.47 -2.77 -7.48
CA ALA A 45 -5.10 -3.19 -7.75
C ALA A 45 -4.15 -1.99 -7.95
N SER A 46 -4.60 -0.90 -8.55
CA SER A 46 -3.80 0.31 -8.71
C SER A 46 -3.51 1.00 -7.37
N LEU A 47 -4.49 1.04 -6.46
CA LEU A 47 -4.30 1.56 -5.10
C LEU A 47 -3.27 0.74 -4.32
N TYR A 48 -3.43 -0.58 -4.29
CA TYR A 48 -2.47 -1.47 -3.63
C TYR A 48 -1.10 -1.44 -4.32
N GLY A 49 -1.05 -1.26 -5.64
CA GLY A 49 0.18 -1.10 -6.40
C GLY A 49 0.99 0.12 -5.96
N MET A 50 0.34 1.28 -5.78
CA MET A 50 1.02 2.49 -5.27
C MET A 50 1.56 2.29 -3.86
N ILE A 51 0.77 1.66 -2.97
CA ILE A 51 1.20 1.33 -1.61
C ILE A 51 2.39 0.35 -1.65
N ALA A 52 2.34 -0.66 -2.51
CA ALA A 52 3.39 -1.66 -2.65
C ALA A 52 4.72 -1.06 -3.14
N VAL A 53 4.69 -0.08 -4.05
CA VAL A 53 5.89 0.64 -4.49
C VAL A 53 6.51 1.41 -3.31
N GLY A 54 5.71 2.14 -2.54
CA GLY A 54 6.19 2.85 -1.35
C GLY A 54 6.80 1.91 -0.31
N LEU A 55 6.10 0.80 -0.01
CA LEU A 55 6.58 -0.22 0.92
C LEU A 55 7.85 -0.91 0.40
N GLY A 56 7.93 -1.16 -0.91
CA GLY A 56 9.11 -1.72 -1.56
C GLY A 56 10.37 -0.89 -1.35
N LEU A 57 10.25 0.44 -1.41
CA LEU A 57 11.37 1.36 -1.12
C LEU A 57 11.85 1.20 0.33
N VAL A 58 10.95 1.06 1.28
CA VAL A 58 11.31 0.80 2.68
C VAL A 58 11.98 -0.56 2.83
N MET A 59 11.47 -1.61 2.15
CA MET A 59 12.04 -2.96 2.20
C MET A 59 13.45 -3.04 1.60
N VAL A 60 13.77 -2.25 0.57
CA VAL A 60 15.13 -2.17 0.01
C VAL A 60 16.14 -1.65 1.05
N THR A 61 15.72 -0.85 2.02
CA THR A 61 16.59 -0.42 3.14
C THR A 61 16.77 -1.48 4.23
N GLY A 62 16.20 -2.66 4.07
CA GLY A 62 16.22 -3.74 5.05
C GLY A 62 15.22 -3.57 6.20
N ASN A 63 14.28 -2.65 6.07
CA ASN A 63 13.26 -2.34 7.07
C ASN A 63 11.87 -2.82 6.64
N ILE A 64 10.96 -2.96 7.60
CA ILE A 64 9.55 -3.30 7.35
C ILE A 64 8.70 -2.21 7.99
N ASP A 65 7.73 -1.67 7.23
CA ASP A 65 6.74 -0.72 7.74
C ASP A 65 5.35 -1.37 7.80
N LEU A 66 4.88 -1.63 9.02
CA LEU A 66 3.55 -2.20 9.27
C LEU A 66 2.47 -1.13 9.46
N SER A 67 2.83 0.15 9.47
CA SER A 67 1.87 1.24 9.67
C SER A 67 1.18 1.68 8.37
N VAL A 68 1.70 1.28 7.22
CA VAL A 68 1.31 1.79 5.90
C VAL A 68 -0.20 1.67 5.60
N GLY A 69 -0.88 0.62 6.09
CA GLY A 69 -2.30 0.42 5.87
C GLY A 69 -3.17 1.47 6.57
N PHE A 70 -2.99 1.68 7.87
CA PHE A 70 -3.73 2.70 8.62
C PHE A 70 -3.26 4.11 8.30
N GLN A 71 -2.00 4.29 7.91
CA GLN A 71 -1.47 5.54 7.39
C GLN A 71 -2.20 5.97 6.10
N ALA A 72 -2.36 5.05 5.16
CA ALA A 72 -3.10 5.30 3.92
C ALA A 72 -4.58 5.63 4.20
N ALA A 73 -5.22 4.90 5.11
CA ALA A 73 -6.59 5.18 5.55
C ALA A 73 -6.70 6.57 6.19
N CYS A 74 -5.76 6.95 7.06
CA CYS A 74 -5.74 8.27 7.70
C CYS A 74 -5.56 9.40 6.67
N ALA A 75 -4.64 9.23 5.71
CA ALA A 75 -4.43 10.17 4.63
C ALA A 75 -5.68 10.35 3.76
N ALA A 76 -6.38 9.26 3.46
CA ALA A 76 -7.64 9.29 2.70
C ALA A 76 -8.73 10.05 3.46
N VAL A 77 -8.90 9.79 4.75
CA VAL A 77 -9.90 10.49 5.59
C VAL A 77 -9.61 11.98 5.67
N LEU A 78 -8.36 12.38 5.96
CA LEU A 78 -7.95 13.77 6.01
C LEU A 78 -8.17 14.48 4.66
N SER A 79 -7.87 13.78 3.57
CA SER A 79 -8.11 14.26 2.21
C SER A 79 -9.60 14.55 1.95
N VAL A 80 -10.49 13.62 2.33
CA VAL A 80 -11.94 13.76 2.17
C VAL A 80 -12.49 14.90 3.05
N LEU A 81 -12.03 15.02 4.30
CA LEU A 81 -12.43 16.11 5.18
C LEU A 81 -12.08 17.48 4.59
N VAL A 82 -10.86 17.64 4.06
CA VAL A 82 -10.44 18.89 3.41
C VAL A 82 -11.21 19.13 2.12
N TYR A 83 -11.44 18.10 1.31
CA TYR A 83 -12.26 18.20 0.10
C TYR A 83 -13.64 18.75 0.40
N ASN A 84 -14.32 18.20 1.42
CA ASN A 84 -15.66 18.64 1.83
C ASN A 84 -15.64 20.06 2.43
N ALA A 85 -14.66 20.37 3.27
CA ALA A 85 -14.54 21.69 3.91
C ALA A 85 -14.23 22.81 2.93
N THR A 86 -13.58 22.49 1.79
CA THR A 86 -13.16 23.48 0.77
C THR A 86 -14.10 23.56 -0.43
N GLY A 87 -15.29 22.96 -0.33
CA GLY A 87 -16.27 22.98 -1.41
C GLY A 87 -15.85 22.18 -2.66
N GLY A 88 -15.06 21.12 -2.48
CA GLY A 88 -14.68 20.21 -3.57
C GLY A 88 -13.29 20.50 -4.17
N ASN A 89 -12.41 21.20 -3.46
CA ASN A 89 -11.05 21.49 -3.97
C ASN A 89 -10.15 20.24 -3.92
N LEU A 90 -10.08 19.54 -5.05
CA LEU A 90 -9.28 18.32 -5.20
C LEU A 90 -7.79 18.55 -5.02
N LEU A 91 -7.26 19.71 -5.44
CA LEU A 91 -5.84 20.02 -5.32
C LEU A 91 -5.42 20.12 -3.85
N LEU A 92 -6.19 20.85 -3.03
CA LEU A 92 -5.93 20.94 -1.59
C LEU A 92 -6.05 19.59 -0.90
N ALA A 93 -7.05 18.80 -1.26
CA ALA A 93 -7.23 17.45 -0.73
C ALA A 93 -6.01 16.55 -1.04
N ALA A 94 -5.50 16.59 -2.28
CA ALA A 94 -4.32 15.84 -2.68
C ALA A 94 -3.06 16.30 -1.94
N ILE A 95 -2.85 17.60 -1.78
CA ILE A 95 -1.72 18.15 -1.02
C ILE A 95 -1.75 17.65 0.43
N VAL A 96 -2.92 17.67 1.08
CA VAL A 96 -3.07 17.20 2.46
C VAL A 96 -2.79 15.71 2.57
N ALA A 97 -3.24 14.89 1.62
CA ALA A 97 -2.93 13.46 1.59
C ALA A 97 -1.41 13.22 1.51
N ILE A 98 -0.71 13.92 0.60
CA ILE A 98 0.74 13.80 0.43
C ILE A 98 1.48 14.26 1.70
N LEU A 99 1.11 15.39 2.26
CA LEU A 99 1.74 15.94 3.46
C LEU A 99 1.53 15.03 4.68
N SER A 100 0.33 14.47 4.86
CA SER A 100 0.06 13.53 5.95
C SER A 100 0.93 12.29 5.84
N GLY A 101 1.08 11.72 4.65
CA GLY A 101 1.98 10.60 4.40
C GLY A 101 3.46 10.95 4.64
N ALA A 102 3.90 12.12 4.20
CA ALA A 102 5.27 12.59 4.40
C ALA A 102 5.61 12.79 5.89
N VAL A 103 4.71 13.42 6.65
CA VAL A 103 4.87 13.61 8.10
C VAL A 103 4.98 12.27 8.83
N THR A 104 4.13 11.33 8.47
CA THR A 104 4.15 9.99 9.08
C THR A 104 5.42 9.23 8.75
N GLY A 105 5.80 9.21 7.47
CA GLY A 105 7.04 8.58 7.03
C GLY A 105 8.27 9.20 7.71
N PHE A 106 8.27 10.54 7.88
CA PHE A 106 9.32 11.23 8.62
C PHE A 106 9.38 10.79 10.10
N ILE A 107 8.25 10.71 10.78
CA ILE A 107 8.18 10.28 12.18
C ILE A 107 8.71 8.85 12.33
N ASN A 108 8.26 7.92 11.48
CA ASN A 108 8.73 6.53 11.50
C ASN A 108 10.23 6.45 11.18
N GLY A 109 10.69 7.13 10.14
CA GLY A 109 12.10 7.16 9.76
C GLY A 109 12.99 7.76 10.84
N PHE A 110 12.57 8.87 11.44
CA PHE A 110 13.29 9.49 12.55
C PHE A 110 13.40 8.56 13.77
N THR A 111 12.28 7.91 14.13
CA THR A 111 12.21 6.98 15.26
C THR A 111 13.15 5.79 15.05
N VAL A 112 13.20 5.25 13.84
CA VAL A 112 14.08 4.11 13.52
C VAL A 112 15.53 4.53 13.42
N VAL A 113 15.83 5.59 12.67
CA VAL A 113 17.22 5.95 12.33
C VAL A 113 17.90 6.73 13.45
N LYS A 114 17.19 7.67 14.09
CA LYS A 114 17.79 8.55 15.11
C LYS A 114 17.64 8.02 16.52
N LEU A 115 16.49 7.41 16.85
CA LEU A 115 16.27 6.87 18.19
C LEU A 115 16.72 5.41 18.31
N GLY A 116 17.07 4.75 17.18
CA GLY A 116 17.55 3.36 17.19
C GLY A 116 16.48 2.33 17.55
N ILE A 117 15.20 2.70 17.45
CA ILE A 117 14.09 1.79 17.77
C ILE A 117 13.91 0.82 16.58
N SER A 118 13.69 -0.46 16.90
CA SER A 118 13.43 -1.47 15.86
C SER A 118 12.28 -1.02 14.95
N PRO A 119 12.44 -1.14 13.60
CA PRO A 119 11.41 -0.77 12.63
C PRO A 119 10.07 -1.42 12.90
N LEU A 120 10.07 -2.69 13.29
CA LEU A 120 8.88 -3.44 13.64
C LEU A 120 8.13 -2.80 14.82
N ILE A 121 8.85 -2.45 15.88
CA ILE A 121 8.24 -1.84 17.09
C ILE A 121 7.72 -0.44 16.78
N ALA A 122 8.52 0.40 16.11
CA ALA A 122 8.14 1.75 15.75
C ALA A 122 6.88 1.79 14.88
N THR A 123 6.84 0.96 13.84
CA THR A 123 5.72 0.95 12.89
C THR A 123 4.45 0.27 13.43
N ILE A 124 4.58 -0.70 14.34
CA ILE A 124 3.42 -1.23 15.07
C ILE A 124 2.84 -0.15 16.01
N ALA A 125 3.68 0.58 16.72
CA ALA A 125 3.21 1.65 17.62
C ALA A 125 2.46 2.74 16.83
N THR A 126 3.04 3.23 15.74
CA THR A 126 2.38 4.19 14.84
C THR A 126 1.10 3.64 14.20
N ASN A 127 1.06 2.36 13.84
CA ASN A 127 -0.14 1.70 13.34
C ASN A 127 -1.31 1.80 14.34
N TYR A 128 -1.07 1.53 15.61
CA TYR A 128 -2.09 1.67 16.66
C TYR A 128 -2.47 3.12 16.94
N ILE A 129 -1.54 4.07 16.84
CA ILE A 129 -1.84 5.50 16.95
C ILE A 129 -2.81 5.92 15.85
N TYR A 130 -2.56 5.54 14.59
CA TYR A 130 -3.47 5.85 13.47
C TYR A 130 -4.82 5.17 13.61
N LYS A 131 -4.83 3.91 14.04
CA LYS A 131 -6.09 3.20 14.33
C LYS A 131 -6.91 3.94 15.39
N GLY A 132 -6.27 4.39 16.48
CA GLY A 132 -6.94 5.17 17.52
C GLY A 132 -7.45 6.51 17.00
N PHE A 133 -6.64 7.22 16.19
CA PHE A 133 -7.03 8.48 15.58
C PHE A 133 -8.25 8.33 14.65
N LEU A 134 -8.26 7.32 13.79
CA LEU A 134 -9.40 7.02 12.92
C LEU A 134 -10.66 6.68 13.72
N SER A 135 -10.53 5.95 14.82
CA SER A 135 -11.64 5.63 15.72
C SER A 135 -12.27 6.88 16.36
N LEU A 136 -11.48 7.94 16.64
CA LEU A 136 -11.99 9.21 17.17
C LEU A 136 -12.76 10.01 16.12
N ILE A 137 -12.49 9.82 14.83
CA ILE A 137 -13.20 10.49 13.74
C ILE A 137 -14.50 9.76 13.35
N HIS A 138 -14.87 8.69 14.04
CA HIS A 138 -16.05 7.87 13.78
C HIS A 138 -16.08 7.18 12.41
N ILE A 139 -15.01 6.50 12.12
CA ILE A 139 -14.97 5.65 10.94
C ILE A 139 -14.82 4.19 11.37
#